data_7e4fc5ebb3bbf186c0af0077246af203
#
_entry.id   7e4fc5ebb3bbf186c0af0077246af203
#
_cell.length_a   1.000
_cell.length_b   1.000
_cell.length_c   1.000
_cell.angle_alpha   90.00
_cell.angle_beta   90.00
_cell.angle_gamma   90.00
#
_symmetry.space_group_name_H-M   'P 1'
#
loop_
_entity.id
_entity.type
_entity.pdbx_description
1 polymer ?
#
loop_
_entity_poly.entity_id
_entity_poly.type
_entity_poly.pdbx_seq_one_letter_code
_entity_poly.pdbx_strand_id
1 'polypeptide(L)'
;MKKFLCLTVMTLFMASFSLRAQDDNVVTPTGNEPEITFDKLEHDYGNINKGDNGFCTFRFTNTGKSDLVLTNVRSSCGCTVPEWPKEAIAPGQSSEIKVKYNTQRIGIISKTITVQSNAINNNITLRIKGNVADIPQEIAPENPSSPMNNPGN
;
A
#
# COMPACT_ATOMS: atom_id res chain seq x y z
N MET A 1 10.34 56.85 55.81
CA MET A 1 10.73 55.40 55.81
C MET A 1 9.59 54.48 55.29
N LYS A 2 8.88 54.88 54.23
CA LYS A 2 7.76 54.08 53.66
C LYS A 2 7.86 53.87 52.13
N LYS A 3 9.00 54.16 51.54
CA LYS A 3 9.15 54.08 50.07
C LYS A 3 10.12 53.00 49.57
N PHE A 4 10.74 52.23 50.46
CA PHE A 4 11.72 51.19 50.08
C PHE A 4 11.14 49.74 50.19
N LEU A 5 9.90 49.56 50.66
CA LEU A 5 9.31 48.25 50.85
C LEU A 5 8.58 47.74 49.60
N CYS A 6 8.34 48.57 48.59
CA CYS A 6 7.58 48.20 47.40
C CYS A 6 8.47 47.66 46.27
N LEU A 7 9.78 47.86 46.32
CA LEU A 7 10.70 47.46 45.22
C LEU A 7 11.23 46.03 45.37
N THR A 8 11.17 45.45 46.58
CA THR A 8 11.69 44.09 46.84
C THR A 8 10.68 42.98 46.60
N VAL A 9 9.37 43.29 46.48
CA VAL A 9 8.33 42.27 46.23
C VAL A 9 8.16 42.01 44.71
N MET A 10 8.63 42.90 43.84
CA MET A 10 8.45 42.80 42.39
C MET A 10 9.52 41.96 41.70
N THR A 11 10.61 41.60 42.39
CA THR A 11 11.71 40.79 41.80
C THR A 11 11.60 39.30 42.07
N LEU A 12 10.59 38.84 42.82
CA LEU A 12 10.45 37.40 43.20
C LEU A 12 9.40 36.65 42.36
N PHE A 13 8.78 37.32 41.36
CA PHE A 13 7.70 36.67 40.58
C PHE A 13 8.09 36.30 39.13
N MET A 14 9.39 36.42 38.75
CA MET A 14 9.84 36.11 37.39
C MET A 14 10.69 34.85 37.23
N ALA A 15 10.58 33.89 38.14
CA ALA A 15 11.38 32.68 38.08
C ALA A 15 10.56 31.39 38.08
N SER A 16 9.52 31.29 37.25
CA SER A 16 8.80 30.04 37.07
C SER A 16 8.25 29.88 35.65
N PHE A 17 9.00 30.33 34.63
CA PHE A 17 8.72 29.90 33.28
C PHE A 17 9.59 28.67 33.01
N SER A 18 9.12 27.52 33.51
CA SER A 18 9.68 26.21 33.11
C SER A 18 9.43 26.05 31.62
N LEU A 19 10.47 26.26 30.79
CA LEU A 19 10.48 25.74 29.44
C LEU A 19 10.29 24.22 29.55
N ARG A 20 9.09 23.76 29.27
CA ARG A 20 8.92 22.37 28.84
C ARG A 20 9.58 22.28 27.47
N ALA A 21 10.79 21.74 27.43
CA ALA A 21 11.35 21.16 26.22
C ALA A 21 10.36 20.08 25.78
N GLN A 22 9.67 20.31 24.67
CA GLN A 22 9.04 19.23 23.93
C GLN A 22 10.21 18.36 23.46
N ASP A 23 10.27 17.15 24.00
CA ASP A 23 11.07 16.07 23.45
C ASP A 23 10.41 15.71 22.11
N ASP A 24 10.70 16.51 21.08
CA ASP A 24 10.55 16.09 19.71
C ASP A 24 11.55 14.95 19.53
N ASN A 25 11.06 13.75 19.65
CA ASN A 25 11.80 12.52 19.39
C ASN A 25 12.14 12.48 17.89
N VAL A 26 13.03 13.37 17.48
CA VAL A 26 13.67 13.36 16.17
C VAL A 26 14.59 12.14 16.20
N VAL A 27 14.07 11.03 15.70
CA VAL A 27 14.86 9.83 15.42
C VAL A 27 15.86 10.21 14.34
N THR A 28 17.04 10.66 14.77
CA THR A 28 18.17 10.86 13.86
C THR A 28 18.55 9.48 13.30
N PRO A 29 18.55 9.28 11.96
CA PRO A 29 18.97 8.03 11.36
C PRO A 29 20.38 7.69 11.80
N THR A 30 20.57 6.57 12.46
CA THR A 30 21.89 6.11 12.93
C THR A 30 22.69 5.43 11.81
N GLY A 31 22.10 5.31 10.63
CA GLY A 31 22.67 4.63 9.47
C GLY A 31 22.67 3.10 9.58
N ASN A 32 21.98 2.57 10.59
CA ASN A 32 21.81 1.14 10.82
C ASN A 32 20.36 0.65 10.65
N GLU A 33 19.46 1.52 10.24
CA GLU A 33 18.06 1.21 10.06
C GLU A 33 17.84 0.26 8.87
N PRO A 34 16.72 -0.50 8.86
CA PRO A 34 16.31 -1.22 7.66
C PRO A 34 15.84 -0.23 6.58
N GLU A 35 16.05 -0.61 5.34
CA GLU A 35 15.57 0.12 4.17
C GLU A 35 14.97 -0.87 3.18
N ILE A 36 13.82 -0.52 2.58
CA ILE A 36 13.15 -1.37 1.62
C ILE A 36 13.25 -0.79 0.21
N THR A 37 13.76 -1.59 -0.73
CA THR A 37 13.84 -1.23 -2.15
C THR A 37 13.04 -2.23 -2.96
N PHE A 38 12.09 -1.74 -3.76
CA PHE A 38 11.30 -2.55 -4.69
C PHE A 38 11.91 -2.55 -6.09
N ASP A 39 11.89 -3.70 -6.78
CA ASP A 39 12.30 -3.81 -8.19
C ASP A 39 11.40 -2.98 -9.10
N LYS A 40 10.11 -2.90 -8.76
CA LYS A 40 9.10 -2.07 -9.44
C LYS A 40 8.03 -1.62 -8.45
N LEU A 41 7.48 -0.43 -8.66
CA LEU A 41 6.39 0.12 -7.86
C LEU A 41 5.03 0.02 -8.57
N GLU A 42 5.02 -0.40 -9.82
CA GLU A 42 3.81 -0.52 -10.64
C GLU A 42 3.81 -1.84 -11.40
N HIS A 43 2.62 -2.44 -11.49
CA HIS A 43 2.36 -3.57 -12.38
C HIS A 43 1.20 -3.23 -13.31
N ASP A 44 1.42 -3.43 -14.61
CA ASP A 44 0.43 -3.23 -15.65
C ASP A 44 -0.03 -4.60 -16.19
N TYR A 45 -1.30 -4.90 -16.03
CA TYR A 45 -1.91 -6.09 -16.61
C TYR A 45 -2.18 -5.95 -18.13
N GLY A 46 -2.10 -4.71 -18.66
CA GLY A 46 -2.55 -4.43 -20.02
C GLY A 46 -4.06 -4.64 -20.18
N ASN A 47 -4.46 -5.17 -21.33
CA ASN A 47 -5.83 -5.61 -21.58
C ASN A 47 -5.91 -7.12 -21.32
N ILE A 48 -6.71 -7.50 -20.36
CA ILE A 48 -7.01 -8.89 -19.98
C ILE A 48 -8.50 -9.14 -20.06
N ASN A 49 -8.90 -10.42 -20.14
CA ASN A 49 -10.30 -10.80 -20.19
C ASN A 49 -10.84 -11.10 -18.78
N LYS A 50 -12.15 -11.00 -18.65
CA LYS A 50 -12.85 -11.42 -17.44
C LYS A 50 -12.52 -12.89 -17.12
N GLY A 51 -12.06 -13.13 -15.89
CA GLY A 51 -11.66 -14.46 -15.42
C GLY A 51 -10.19 -14.80 -15.67
N ASP A 52 -9.43 -13.98 -16.40
CA ASP A 52 -7.99 -14.19 -16.59
C ASP A 52 -7.22 -14.12 -15.26
N ASN A 53 -5.96 -14.57 -15.30
CA ASN A 53 -5.10 -14.57 -14.13
C ASN A 53 -4.85 -13.14 -13.60
N GLY A 54 -5.36 -12.86 -12.42
CA GLY A 54 -5.20 -11.58 -11.73
C GLY A 54 -4.05 -11.53 -10.72
N PHE A 55 -3.11 -12.48 -10.74
CA PHE A 55 -1.95 -12.46 -9.84
C PHE A 55 -0.82 -11.59 -10.40
N CYS A 56 -0.20 -10.82 -9.51
CA CYS A 56 1.09 -10.20 -9.77
C CYS A 56 1.95 -10.23 -8.50
N THR A 57 3.26 -10.00 -8.69
CA THR A 57 4.24 -10.03 -7.60
C THR A 57 5.09 -8.76 -7.62
N PHE A 58 5.27 -8.20 -6.44
CA PHE A 58 6.21 -7.11 -6.18
C PHE A 58 7.36 -7.66 -5.34
N ARG A 59 8.53 -7.82 -5.98
CA ARG A 59 9.75 -8.23 -5.28
C ARG A 59 10.40 -7.02 -4.66
N PHE A 60 10.97 -7.20 -3.47
CA PHE A 60 11.72 -6.18 -2.75
C PHE A 60 12.93 -6.77 -2.04
N THR A 61 13.89 -5.92 -1.70
CA THR A 61 15.11 -6.26 -0.98
C THR A 61 15.24 -5.35 0.23
N ASN A 62 15.69 -5.89 1.35
CA ASN A 62 16.16 -5.11 2.47
C ASN A 62 17.56 -4.57 2.13
N THR A 63 17.65 -3.31 1.73
CA THR A 63 18.91 -2.63 1.41
C THR A 63 19.54 -1.93 2.61
N GLY A 64 18.88 -1.99 3.77
CA GLY A 64 19.37 -1.46 5.03
C GLY A 64 20.35 -2.39 5.75
N LYS A 65 20.63 -2.09 7.01
CA LYS A 65 21.63 -2.80 7.82
C LYS A 65 21.05 -3.55 9.02
N SER A 66 19.76 -3.48 9.25
CA SER A 66 19.03 -4.22 10.26
C SER A 66 17.80 -4.92 9.70
N ASP A 67 17.18 -5.78 10.47
CA ASP A 67 16.05 -6.60 10.04
C ASP A 67 14.84 -5.76 9.64
N LEU A 68 14.34 -6.01 8.44
CA LEU A 68 13.15 -5.39 7.88
C LEU A 68 11.91 -6.21 8.23
N VAL A 69 10.91 -5.57 8.81
CA VAL A 69 9.61 -6.19 9.12
C VAL A 69 8.49 -5.37 8.44
N LEU A 70 7.68 -6.05 7.63
CA LEU A 70 6.46 -5.45 7.09
C LEU A 70 5.38 -5.47 8.18
N THR A 71 4.93 -4.30 8.61
CA THR A 71 3.95 -4.17 9.70
C THR A 71 2.52 -4.23 9.19
N ASN A 72 2.27 -3.72 7.97
CA ASN A 72 0.96 -3.73 7.35
C ASN A 72 1.07 -3.63 5.82
N VAL A 73 0.23 -4.38 5.12
CA VAL A 73 0.05 -4.24 3.66
C VAL A 73 -1.43 -4.27 3.36
N ARG A 74 -1.95 -3.18 2.83
CA ARG A 74 -3.38 -3.04 2.55
C ARG A 74 -3.63 -2.46 1.17
N SER A 75 -4.68 -2.92 0.52
CA SER A 75 -5.15 -2.37 -0.75
C SER A 75 -6.20 -1.28 -0.56
N SER A 76 -6.38 -0.45 -1.58
CA SER A 76 -7.41 0.60 -1.63
C SER A 76 -8.83 0.06 -1.79
N CYS A 77 -9.01 -1.25 -2.05
CA CYS A 77 -10.33 -1.90 -2.15
C CYS A 77 -10.25 -3.39 -1.78
N GLY A 78 -11.39 -3.98 -1.41
CA GLY A 78 -11.50 -5.43 -1.19
C GLY A 78 -11.40 -6.29 -2.45
N CYS A 79 -11.31 -5.68 -3.64
CA CYS A 79 -11.11 -6.37 -4.92
C CYS A 79 -9.64 -6.75 -5.18
N THR A 80 -8.73 -6.34 -4.31
CA THR A 80 -7.29 -6.60 -4.38
C THR A 80 -6.84 -7.13 -3.03
N VAL A 81 -6.29 -8.33 -3.01
CA VAL A 81 -5.85 -9.01 -1.79
C VAL A 81 -4.35 -9.19 -1.83
N PRO A 82 -3.58 -8.48 -0.98
CA PRO A 82 -2.14 -8.69 -0.85
C PRO A 82 -1.82 -9.79 0.17
N GLU A 83 -0.82 -10.59 -0.14
CA GLU A 83 -0.16 -11.54 0.76
C GLU A 83 1.31 -11.15 0.89
N TRP A 84 1.85 -11.14 2.12
CA TRP A 84 3.21 -10.70 2.39
C TRP A 84 3.86 -11.48 3.52
N PRO A 85 5.21 -11.55 3.56
CA PRO A 85 5.95 -12.23 4.63
C PRO A 85 5.70 -11.55 5.98
N LYS A 86 5.57 -12.36 7.03
CA LYS A 86 5.39 -11.91 8.42
C LYS A 86 6.69 -11.96 9.22
N GLU A 87 7.65 -12.72 8.72
CA GLU A 87 8.97 -12.90 9.32
C GLU A 87 9.86 -11.69 8.98
N ALA A 88 10.87 -11.49 9.82
CA ALA A 88 11.90 -10.49 9.58
C ALA A 88 12.77 -10.88 8.38
N ILE A 89 13.12 -9.90 7.55
CA ILE A 89 13.94 -10.06 6.36
C ILE A 89 15.30 -9.44 6.66
N ALA A 90 16.34 -10.29 6.74
CA ALA A 90 17.69 -9.87 7.08
C ALA A 90 18.29 -8.91 6.04
N PRO A 91 19.29 -8.10 6.39
CA PRO A 91 20.00 -7.23 5.46
C PRO A 91 20.48 -7.97 4.20
N GLY A 92 20.25 -7.38 3.03
CA GLY A 92 20.59 -7.95 1.74
C GLY A 92 19.65 -9.07 1.25
N GLN A 93 18.72 -9.55 2.06
CA GLN A 93 17.75 -10.56 1.65
C GLN A 93 16.57 -9.94 0.89
N SER A 94 16.04 -10.71 -0.06
CA SER A 94 14.88 -10.34 -0.86
C SER A 94 13.67 -11.18 -0.47
N SER A 95 12.49 -10.58 -0.64
CA SER A 95 11.21 -11.26 -0.48
C SER A 95 10.18 -10.68 -1.46
N GLU A 96 8.93 -11.08 -1.35
CA GLU A 96 7.89 -10.66 -2.31
C GLU A 96 6.53 -10.42 -1.64
N ILE A 97 5.78 -9.49 -2.21
CA ILE A 97 4.36 -9.29 -1.93
C ILE A 97 3.60 -9.84 -3.12
N LYS A 98 2.76 -10.85 -2.89
CA LYS A 98 1.85 -11.40 -3.89
C LYS A 98 0.53 -10.65 -3.84
N VAL A 99 0.02 -10.24 -4.98
CA VAL A 99 -1.22 -9.47 -5.08
C VAL A 99 -2.17 -10.20 -6.02
N LYS A 100 -3.41 -10.42 -5.55
CA LYS A 100 -4.49 -11.01 -6.36
C LYS A 100 -5.55 -9.94 -6.62
N TYR A 101 -5.78 -9.62 -7.89
CA TYR A 101 -6.89 -8.78 -8.32
C TYR A 101 -8.08 -9.63 -8.77
N ASN A 102 -9.30 -9.19 -8.45
CA ASN A 102 -10.52 -9.88 -8.90
C ASN A 102 -10.87 -9.50 -10.34
N THR A 103 -10.45 -10.31 -11.28
CA THR A 103 -10.67 -10.14 -12.72
C THR A 103 -12.11 -10.42 -13.19
N GLN A 104 -13.02 -10.82 -12.29
CA GLN A 104 -14.46 -10.85 -12.61
C GLN A 104 -15.07 -9.44 -12.74
N ARG A 105 -14.34 -8.41 -12.31
CA ARG A 105 -14.75 -7.01 -12.40
C ARG A 105 -14.27 -6.43 -13.72
N ILE A 106 -15.20 -6.23 -14.66
CA ILE A 106 -14.97 -5.61 -15.96
C ILE A 106 -14.65 -4.12 -15.77
N GLY A 107 -13.77 -3.58 -16.60
CA GLY A 107 -13.40 -2.18 -16.67
C GLY A 107 -11.97 -1.89 -16.21
N ILE A 108 -11.67 -0.63 -16.00
CA ILE A 108 -10.32 -0.12 -15.71
C ILE A 108 -9.84 -0.59 -14.32
N ILE A 109 -8.66 -1.17 -14.31
CA ILE A 109 -7.90 -1.46 -13.09
C ILE A 109 -7.06 -0.23 -12.76
N SER A 110 -7.28 0.38 -11.59
CA SER A 110 -6.44 1.42 -11.03
C SER A 110 -6.54 1.34 -9.52
N LYS A 111 -5.63 0.55 -8.91
CA LYS A 111 -5.63 0.28 -7.47
C LYS A 111 -4.27 0.51 -6.88
N THR A 112 -4.24 0.89 -5.62
CA THR A 112 -3.01 1.09 -4.85
C THR A 112 -2.93 0.09 -3.70
N ILE A 113 -1.72 -0.30 -3.37
CA ILE A 113 -1.38 -1.12 -2.21
C ILE A 113 -0.40 -0.32 -1.36
N THR A 114 -0.78 -0.01 -0.14
CA THR A 114 0.09 0.68 0.83
C THR A 114 0.85 -0.35 1.64
N VAL A 115 2.16 -0.27 1.60
CA VAL A 115 3.10 -1.10 2.37
C VAL A 115 3.67 -0.27 3.50
N GLN A 116 3.53 -0.76 4.74
CA GLN A 116 4.09 -0.16 5.94
C GLN A 116 5.10 -1.10 6.57
N SER A 117 6.23 -0.57 7.02
CA SER A 117 7.34 -1.33 7.62
C SER A 117 8.06 -0.53 8.70
N ASN A 118 9.03 -1.15 9.35
CA ASN A 118 9.96 -0.50 10.26
C ASN A 118 11.14 0.19 9.54
N ALA A 119 11.15 0.21 8.20
CA ALA A 119 12.21 0.84 7.40
C ALA A 119 12.22 2.37 7.56
N ILE A 120 13.34 2.99 7.25
CA ILE A 120 13.48 4.47 7.21
C ILE A 120 12.50 5.06 6.18
N ASN A 121 12.28 4.39 5.05
CA ASN A 121 11.23 4.68 4.05
C ASN A 121 9.97 3.83 4.33
N ASN A 122 9.40 4.00 5.50
CA ASN A 122 8.42 3.12 6.15
C ASN A 122 7.04 3.03 5.52
N ASN A 123 6.75 3.86 4.50
CA ASN A 123 5.43 3.92 3.85
C ASN A 123 5.61 4.02 2.33
N ILE A 124 5.35 2.91 1.63
CA ILE A 124 5.51 2.82 0.18
C ILE A 124 4.17 2.48 -0.46
N THR A 125 3.87 3.12 -1.59
CA THR A 125 2.67 2.85 -2.37
C THR A 125 3.03 2.12 -3.65
N LEU A 126 2.50 0.89 -3.78
CA LEU A 126 2.53 0.12 -5.02
C LEU A 126 1.25 0.37 -5.81
N ARG A 127 1.30 0.22 -7.11
CA ARG A 127 0.17 0.42 -8.01
C ARG A 127 -0.03 -0.76 -8.94
N ILE A 128 -1.30 -1.12 -9.17
CA ILE A 128 -1.69 -2.02 -10.26
C ILE A 128 -2.62 -1.28 -11.20
N LYS A 129 -2.43 -1.47 -12.49
CA LYS A 129 -3.26 -0.87 -13.55
C LYS A 129 -3.53 -1.87 -14.67
N GLY A 130 -4.49 -1.57 -15.55
CA GLY A 130 -4.88 -2.38 -16.69
C GLY A 130 -6.35 -2.17 -17.04
N ASN A 131 -6.88 -3.05 -17.85
CA ASN A 131 -8.29 -3.07 -18.22
C ASN A 131 -8.79 -4.52 -18.35
N VAL A 132 -9.92 -4.82 -17.71
CA VAL A 132 -10.61 -6.12 -17.86
C VAL A 132 -11.72 -5.95 -18.89
N ALA A 133 -11.58 -6.62 -20.03
CA ALA A 133 -12.61 -6.67 -21.05
C ALA A 133 -13.63 -7.81 -20.77
N ASP A 134 -14.86 -7.64 -21.20
CA ASP A 134 -15.78 -8.76 -21.26
C ASP A 134 -15.40 -9.67 -22.43
N ILE A 135 -15.53 -10.99 -22.23
CA ILE A 135 -15.36 -11.92 -23.34
C ILE A 135 -16.60 -11.77 -24.23
N PRO A 136 -16.46 -11.40 -25.51
CA PRO A 136 -17.60 -11.46 -26.41
C PRO A 136 -18.20 -12.88 -26.36
N GLN A 137 -19.47 -13.01 -26.02
CA GLN A 137 -20.17 -14.27 -26.21
C GLN A 137 -20.11 -14.57 -27.71
N GLU A 138 -19.33 -15.58 -28.06
CA GLU A 138 -19.40 -16.16 -29.40
C GLU A 138 -20.85 -16.60 -29.56
N ILE A 139 -21.58 -15.90 -30.44
CA ILE A 139 -22.95 -16.24 -30.78
C ILE A 139 -22.85 -17.66 -31.35
N ALA A 140 -23.28 -18.66 -30.58
CA ALA A 140 -23.35 -20.02 -31.07
C ALA A 140 -24.12 -19.98 -32.39
N PRO A 141 -23.61 -20.59 -33.48
CA PRO A 141 -24.30 -20.56 -34.75
C PRO A 141 -25.71 -21.13 -34.52
N GLU A 142 -26.73 -20.33 -34.86
CA GLU A 142 -28.09 -20.78 -34.81
C GLU A 142 -28.16 -22.07 -35.63
N ASN A 143 -28.57 -23.15 -34.97
CA ASN A 143 -28.79 -24.43 -35.62
C ASN A 143 -29.95 -24.26 -36.63
N PRO A 144 -29.72 -24.31 -37.96
CA PRO A 144 -30.78 -24.08 -38.96
C PRO A 144 -31.78 -25.22 -39.07
N SER A 145 -31.86 -26.11 -38.08
CA SER A 145 -32.73 -27.29 -38.07
C SER A 145 -33.93 -27.15 -37.13
N SER A 146 -34.57 -25.98 -37.06
CA SER A 146 -35.93 -25.95 -36.56
C SER A 146 -36.87 -26.31 -37.70
N PRO A 147 -37.62 -27.42 -37.65
CA PRO A 147 -38.60 -27.73 -38.67
C PRO A 147 -39.70 -26.67 -38.62
N MET A 148 -39.88 -25.99 -39.74
CA MET A 148 -41.04 -25.11 -39.94
C MET A 148 -42.30 -25.97 -39.71
N ASN A 149 -43.02 -25.64 -38.66
CA ASN A 149 -44.35 -26.16 -38.45
C ASN A 149 -45.25 -25.47 -39.48
N ASN A 150 -45.58 -26.20 -40.55
CA ASN A 150 -46.48 -25.75 -41.63
C ASN A 150 -47.91 -25.94 -41.13
N PRO A 151 -48.72 -24.89 -40.93
CA PRO A 151 -50.14 -25.04 -40.71
C PRO A 151 -50.83 -25.11 -42.06
N GLY A 152 -50.95 -26.33 -42.57
CA GLY A 152 -51.63 -26.61 -43.81
C GLY A 152 -52.85 -27.48 -43.62
N ASN A 153 -54.02 -26.87 -43.82
CA ASN A 153 -55.30 -27.46 -44.19
C ASN A 153 -56.25 -27.86 -43.08
#